data_eaf44a7341e742e43e74c1bfc7d4fe3a
#
_entry.id   eaf44a7341e742e43e74c1bfc7d4fe3a
#
_cell.length_a   1.000
_cell.length_b   1.000
_cell.length_c   1.000
_cell.angle_alpha   90.00
_cell.angle_beta   90.00
_cell.angle_gamma   90.00
#
_symmetry.space_group_name_H-M   'P 1'
#
loop_
_entity.id
_entity.type
_entity.pdbx_description
1 polymer ?
#
loop_
_entity_poly.entity_id
_entity_poly.type
_entity_poly.pdbx_seq_one_letter_code
_entity_poly.pdbx_strand_id
1 'polypeptide(L)'
;PDFTAEGIFQAVVDRYGSDAQDFEALYDLVIIDEGQDFDPVWVASLLPQLKEDGRLYLLEDEAQRLYEREGFDLNGAVAVRCNDNFRSPRAIVDVINAMNLAEGIVEARSPYVGELPTFRAYDDERGLRRETLAAVESLRERGIPLAEIVVLSARGHGRSLLLKEAKLGAFALRR
;
A
#
# COMPACT_ATOMS: atom_id res chain seq x y z
N PRO A 1 7.67 9.89 28.71
CA PRO A 1 7.71 9.51 27.30
C PRO A 1 6.54 8.56 27.02
N ASP A 2 5.82 8.83 25.95
CA ASP A 2 4.78 7.91 25.46
C ASP A 2 5.46 6.72 24.80
N PHE A 3 5.34 5.54 25.39
CA PHE A 3 5.91 4.29 24.90
C PHE A 3 4.95 3.53 23.95
N THR A 4 3.89 4.17 23.47
CA THR A 4 3.13 3.65 22.33
C THR A 4 4.02 3.66 21.08
N ALA A 5 3.69 2.81 20.08
CA ALA A 5 4.44 2.81 18.83
C ALA A 5 4.43 4.20 18.15
N GLU A 6 3.32 4.91 18.26
CA GLU A 6 3.14 6.26 17.72
C GLU A 6 3.99 7.30 18.48
N GLY A 7 4.02 7.24 19.81
CA GLY A 7 4.82 8.15 20.62
C GLY A 7 6.33 7.92 20.47
N ILE A 8 6.77 6.67 20.30
CA ILE A 8 8.17 6.37 19.99
C ILE A 8 8.54 6.92 18.62
N PHE A 9 7.67 6.72 17.63
CA PHE A 9 7.89 7.20 16.27
C PHE A 9 8.00 8.72 16.23
N GLN A 10 7.07 9.43 16.90
CA GLN A 10 7.11 10.89 16.99
C GLN A 10 8.40 11.38 17.67
N ALA A 11 8.83 10.75 18.75
CA ALA A 11 10.07 11.12 19.42
C ALA A 11 11.31 10.92 18.52
N VAL A 12 11.32 9.91 17.65
CA VAL A 12 12.37 9.71 16.65
C VAL A 12 12.36 10.83 15.62
N VAL A 13 11.17 11.19 15.10
CA VAL A 13 11.01 12.27 14.12
C VAL A 13 11.47 13.61 14.70
N ASP A 14 11.06 13.93 15.93
CA ASP A 14 11.43 15.19 16.61
C ASP A 14 12.95 15.25 16.84
N ARG A 15 13.54 14.14 17.27
CA ARG A 15 14.98 14.04 17.46
C ARG A 15 15.75 14.20 16.16
N TYR A 16 15.32 13.48 15.12
CA TYR A 16 15.94 13.56 13.80
C TYR A 16 15.84 14.97 13.20
N GLY A 17 14.66 15.60 13.34
CA GLY A 17 14.44 16.98 12.87
C GLY A 17 15.31 18.00 13.61
N SER A 18 15.54 17.81 14.93
CA SER A 18 16.43 18.70 15.70
C SER A 18 17.91 18.55 15.31
N ASP A 19 18.34 17.33 15.02
CA ASP A 19 19.71 17.00 14.70
C ASP A 19 20.02 17.22 13.18
N ALA A 20 18.99 17.42 12.34
CA ALA A 20 19.10 17.51 10.88
C ALA A 20 19.99 18.69 10.40
N GLN A 21 20.10 19.75 11.20
CA GLN A 21 20.94 20.90 10.88
C GLN A 21 22.45 20.60 11.02
N ASP A 22 22.77 19.57 11.79
CA ASP A 22 24.15 19.13 12.05
C ASP A 22 24.59 18.02 11.07
N PHE A 23 23.67 17.57 10.19
CA PHE A 23 24.00 16.53 9.22
C PHE A 23 24.88 17.10 8.10
N GLU A 24 25.96 16.40 7.82
CA GLU A 24 26.78 16.66 6.65
C GLU A 24 26.04 16.20 5.39
N ALA A 25 26.12 16.98 4.32
CA ALA A 25 25.58 16.64 3.02
C ALA A 25 26.38 15.47 2.39
N LEU A 26 25.85 14.27 2.50
CA LEU A 26 26.55 13.03 2.18
C LEU A 26 26.12 12.42 0.84
N TYR A 27 24.87 12.63 0.44
CA TYR A 27 24.26 11.88 -0.66
C TYR A 27 24.19 12.69 -1.96
N ASP A 28 24.58 12.06 -3.05
CA ASP A 28 24.40 12.60 -4.41
C ASP A 28 22.98 12.33 -4.94
N LEU A 29 22.31 11.33 -4.33
CA LEU A 29 20.96 10.89 -4.72
C LEU A 29 20.20 10.39 -3.49
N VAL A 30 18.98 10.87 -3.31
CA VAL A 30 17.99 10.33 -2.37
C VAL A 30 16.79 9.88 -3.17
N ILE A 31 16.34 8.65 -2.95
CA ILE A 31 15.12 8.09 -3.55
C ILE A 31 14.17 7.76 -2.41
N ILE A 32 12.95 8.29 -2.47
CA ILE A 32 11.87 7.98 -1.54
C ILE A 32 10.83 7.19 -2.33
N ASP A 33 10.63 5.93 -1.96
CA ASP A 33 9.60 5.06 -2.52
C ASP A 33 8.35 5.09 -1.63
N GLU A 34 7.17 4.90 -2.23
CA GLU A 34 5.86 5.01 -1.55
C GLU A 34 5.70 6.35 -0.81
N GLY A 35 6.11 7.42 -1.47
CA GLY A 35 6.13 8.77 -0.90
C GLY A 35 4.78 9.24 -0.35
N GLN A 36 3.66 8.77 -0.92
CA GLN A 36 2.31 9.08 -0.45
C GLN A 36 2.06 8.66 1.01
N ASP A 37 2.87 7.76 1.56
CA ASP A 37 2.78 7.31 2.95
C ASP A 37 3.71 8.10 3.90
N PHE A 38 4.57 8.98 3.34
CA PHE A 38 5.46 9.82 4.12
C PHE A 38 4.77 11.11 4.55
N ASP A 39 5.13 11.60 5.73
CA ASP A 39 4.80 12.94 6.15
C ASP A 39 5.77 13.94 5.49
N PRO A 40 5.29 15.10 4.98
CA PRO A 40 6.16 16.12 4.40
C PRO A 40 7.34 16.54 5.29
N VAL A 41 7.14 16.58 6.61
CA VAL A 41 8.19 16.90 7.59
C VAL A 41 9.33 15.88 7.55
N TRP A 42 9.00 14.59 7.32
CA TRP A 42 10.03 13.54 7.23
C TRP A 42 10.90 13.72 5.99
N VAL A 43 10.28 14.00 4.86
CA VAL A 43 11.03 14.29 3.61
C VAL A 43 11.89 15.54 3.78
N ALA A 44 11.33 16.59 4.35
CA ALA A 44 12.08 17.83 4.62
C ALA A 44 13.29 17.59 5.53
N SER A 45 13.19 16.68 6.50
CA SER A 45 14.30 16.34 7.39
C SER A 45 15.43 15.56 6.71
N LEU A 46 15.18 14.92 5.56
CA LEU A 46 16.20 14.25 4.77
C LEU A 46 16.98 15.18 3.83
N LEU A 47 16.36 16.30 3.43
CA LEU A 47 16.97 17.21 2.46
C LEU A 47 18.36 17.78 2.86
N PRO A 48 18.64 18.08 4.15
CA PRO A 48 19.97 18.58 4.54
C PRO A 48 21.11 17.58 4.27
N GLN A 49 20.80 16.28 4.11
CA GLN A 49 21.80 15.29 3.77
C GLN A 49 22.10 15.18 2.28
N LEU A 50 21.31 15.87 1.44
CA LEU A 50 21.53 15.93 0.01
C LEU A 50 22.58 16.99 -0.30
N LYS A 51 23.58 16.67 -1.13
CA LYS A 51 24.58 17.63 -1.61
C LYS A 51 23.92 18.70 -2.46
N GLU A 52 24.61 19.83 -2.66
CA GLU A 52 24.12 20.99 -3.42
C GLU A 52 23.66 20.61 -4.83
N ASP A 53 24.41 19.75 -5.53
CA ASP A 53 24.06 19.22 -6.85
C ASP A 53 23.31 17.86 -6.79
N GLY A 54 22.91 17.46 -5.61
CA GLY A 54 22.24 16.17 -5.38
C GLY A 54 20.83 16.14 -5.94
N ARG A 55 20.31 14.94 -6.16
CA ARG A 55 18.99 14.70 -6.75
C ARG A 55 18.07 13.99 -5.79
N LEU A 56 16.83 14.47 -5.72
CA LEU A 56 15.74 13.78 -5.02
C LEU A 56 14.77 13.18 -6.04
N TYR A 57 14.47 11.89 -5.89
CA TYR A 57 13.38 11.24 -6.57
C TYR A 57 12.33 10.85 -5.53
N LEU A 58 11.10 11.30 -5.73
CA LEU A 58 9.94 10.93 -4.95
C LEU A 58 9.03 10.09 -5.85
N LEU A 59 8.82 8.84 -5.48
CA LEU A 59 7.96 7.90 -6.19
C LEU A 59 6.67 7.75 -5.39
N GLU A 60 5.55 8.04 -6.03
CA GLU A 60 4.23 8.05 -5.38
C GLU A 60 3.21 7.29 -6.24
N ASP A 61 2.29 6.63 -5.56
CA ASP A 61 1.05 6.10 -6.14
C ASP A 61 -0.15 6.64 -5.34
N GLU A 62 -0.76 7.70 -5.83
CA GLU A 62 -1.89 8.34 -5.15
C GLU A 62 -3.09 7.39 -4.98
N ALA A 63 -3.27 6.42 -5.89
CA ALA A 63 -4.33 5.42 -5.78
C ALA A 63 -4.12 4.43 -4.64
N GLN A 64 -2.90 4.30 -4.12
CA GLN A 64 -2.54 3.44 -2.99
C GLN A 64 -2.42 4.18 -1.66
N ARG A 65 -2.76 5.46 -1.61
CA ARG A 65 -2.70 6.26 -0.38
C ARG A 65 -3.58 5.66 0.72
N LEU A 66 -2.94 5.24 1.82
CA LEU A 66 -3.62 4.65 2.98
C LEU A 66 -3.99 5.70 4.05
N TYR A 67 -3.28 6.82 4.08
CA TYR A 67 -3.43 7.88 5.07
C TYR A 67 -3.80 9.18 4.39
N GLU A 68 -4.73 9.92 4.99
CA GLU A 68 -5.02 11.30 4.59
C GLU A 68 -3.87 12.19 5.07
N ARG A 69 -2.92 12.48 4.19
CA ARG A 69 -1.80 13.38 4.42
C ARG A 69 -1.78 14.45 3.35
N GLU A 70 -1.23 15.60 3.67
CA GLU A 70 -0.97 16.63 2.67
C GLU A 70 0.05 16.11 1.66
N GLY A 71 -0.19 16.39 0.38
CA GLY A 71 0.76 16.06 -0.68
C GLY A 71 2.02 16.92 -0.60
N PHE A 72 3.07 16.47 -1.24
CA PHE A 72 4.30 17.25 -1.33
C PHE A 72 4.17 18.35 -2.37
N ASP A 73 4.48 19.57 -1.99
CA ASP A 73 4.74 20.67 -2.93
C ASP A 73 6.26 20.85 -3.07
N LEU A 74 6.83 20.14 -4.02
CA LEU A 74 8.25 20.25 -4.36
C LEU A 74 8.40 21.33 -5.45
N ASN A 75 8.54 22.58 -5.03
CA ASN A 75 8.74 23.69 -5.94
C ASN A 75 9.93 23.44 -6.89
N GLY A 76 9.65 23.52 -8.20
CA GLY A 76 10.65 23.30 -9.24
C GLY A 76 10.92 21.83 -9.58
N ALA A 77 10.22 20.86 -8.97
CA ALA A 77 10.33 19.48 -9.35
C ALA A 77 9.67 19.21 -10.71
N VAL A 78 10.22 18.24 -11.44
CA VAL A 78 9.63 17.73 -12.69
C VAL A 78 8.79 16.52 -12.36
N ALA A 79 7.46 16.63 -12.55
CA ALA A 79 6.56 15.50 -12.39
C ALA A 79 6.55 14.64 -13.66
N VAL A 80 6.80 13.34 -13.48
CA VAL A 80 6.71 12.35 -14.55
C VAL A 80 5.61 11.35 -14.17
N ARG A 81 4.56 11.28 -14.99
CA ARG A 81 3.47 10.30 -14.80
C ARG A 81 3.74 9.06 -15.62
N CYS A 82 3.60 7.89 -15.01
CA CYS A 82 3.70 6.60 -15.65
C CYS A 82 2.44 5.79 -15.36
N ASN A 83 1.61 5.60 -16.37
CA ASN A 83 0.38 4.82 -16.26
C ASN A 83 0.55 3.38 -16.77
N ASP A 84 1.75 2.95 -17.09
CA ASP A 84 2.06 1.60 -17.54
C ASP A 84 2.13 0.63 -16.35
N ASN A 85 1.24 -0.36 -16.31
CA ASN A 85 1.24 -1.40 -15.29
C ASN A 85 1.81 -2.70 -15.85
N PHE A 86 3.00 -3.05 -15.38
CA PHE A 86 3.72 -4.28 -15.78
C PHE A 86 3.48 -5.46 -14.84
N ARG A 87 2.90 -5.20 -13.66
CA ARG A 87 2.72 -6.18 -12.58
C ARG A 87 1.40 -6.93 -12.68
N SER A 88 0.31 -6.19 -12.85
CA SER A 88 -1.04 -6.76 -12.76
C SER A 88 -1.46 -7.42 -14.07
N PRO A 89 -2.18 -8.57 -14.02
CA PRO A 89 -2.85 -9.11 -15.19
C PRO A 89 -3.83 -8.11 -15.80
N ARG A 90 -4.06 -8.21 -17.12
CA ARG A 90 -4.95 -7.31 -17.85
C ARG A 90 -6.34 -7.23 -17.24
N ALA A 91 -6.93 -8.36 -16.83
CA ALA A 91 -8.26 -8.39 -16.23
C ALA A 91 -8.37 -7.55 -14.93
N ILE A 92 -7.28 -7.44 -14.16
CA ILE A 92 -7.23 -6.55 -12.99
C ILE A 92 -7.17 -5.09 -13.41
N VAL A 93 -6.34 -4.76 -14.40
CA VAL A 93 -6.23 -3.38 -14.94
C VAL A 93 -7.55 -2.92 -15.55
N ASP A 94 -8.26 -3.80 -16.27
CA ASP A 94 -9.57 -3.51 -16.83
C ASP A 94 -10.59 -3.14 -15.73
N VAL A 95 -10.55 -3.84 -14.58
CA VAL A 95 -11.40 -3.50 -13.44
C VAL A 95 -10.98 -2.17 -12.80
N ILE A 96 -9.68 -1.90 -12.64
CA ILE A 96 -9.18 -0.62 -12.13
C ILE A 96 -9.71 0.53 -12.98
N ASN A 97 -9.60 0.41 -14.31
CA ASN A 97 -10.09 1.41 -15.24
C ASN A 97 -11.62 1.54 -15.22
N ALA A 98 -12.35 0.42 -15.21
CA ALA A 98 -13.81 0.42 -15.20
C ALA A 98 -14.39 1.04 -13.92
N MET A 99 -13.71 0.86 -12.78
CA MET A 99 -14.10 1.44 -11.50
C MET A 99 -13.52 2.84 -11.26
N ASN A 100 -12.71 3.35 -12.19
CA ASN A 100 -12.04 4.65 -12.10
C ASN A 100 -11.25 4.80 -10.79
N LEU A 101 -10.44 3.79 -10.46
CA LEU A 101 -9.67 3.72 -9.22
C LEU A 101 -8.30 4.41 -9.30
N ALA A 102 -7.87 4.82 -10.48
CA ALA A 102 -6.60 5.51 -10.70
C ALA A 102 -6.84 6.85 -11.39
N GLU A 103 -5.89 7.77 -11.27
CA GLU A 103 -5.91 9.03 -11.99
C GLU A 103 -5.56 8.80 -13.47
N GLY A 104 -6.60 8.75 -14.32
CA GLY A 104 -6.47 8.46 -15.76
C GLY A 104 -6.50 6.98 -16.09
N ILE A 105 -6.26 6.67 -17.35
CA ILE A 105 -6.29 5.29 -17.84
C ILE A 105 -4.96 4.61 -17.56
N VAL A 106 -5.02 3.45 -16.94
CA VAL A 106 -3.87 2.57 -16.70
C VAL A 106 -3.70 1.63 -17.89
N GLU A 107 -2.49 1.55 -18.43
CA GLU A 107 -2.13 0.69 -19.55
C GLU A 107 -1.62 -0.67 -19.07
N ALA A 108 -2.32 -1.75 -19.42
CA ALA A 108 -1.87 -3.10 -19.08
C ALA A 108 -0.69 -3.52 -19.97
N ARG A 109 0.51 -3.59 -19.40
CA ARG A 109 1.75 -4.02 -20.06
C ARG A 109 2.19 -5.43 -19.68
N SER A 110 1.56 -6.03 -18.66
CA SER A 110 1.81 -7.42 -18.27
C SER A 110 1.40 -8.37 -19.41
N PRO A 111 2.18 -9.42 -19.71
CA PRO A 111 1.81 -10.45 -20.70
C PRO A 111 0.66 -11.34 -20.23
N TYR A 112 0.30 -11.27 -18.93
CA TYR A 112 -0.74 -12.11 -18.35
C TYR A 112 -2.12 -11.49 -18.54
N VAL A 113 -3.06 -12.29 -19.03
CA VAL A 113 -4.47 -11.86 -19.18
C VAL A 113 -5.16 -11.91 -17.82
N GLY A 114 -4.99 -13.00 -17.08
CA GLY A 114 -5.66 -13.25 -15.80
C GLY A 114 -7.16 -13.55 -15.96
N GLU A 115 -7.84 -13.63 -14.83
CA GLU A 115 -9.29 -13.80 -14.73
C GLU A 115 -9.92 -12.54 -14.11
N LEU A 116 -11.14 -12.23 -14.49
CA LEU A 116 -11.87 -11.12 -13.89
C LEU A 116 -12.10 -11.38 -12.39
N PRO A 117 -11.88 -10.39 -11.53
CA PRO A 117 -12.21 -10.47 -10.13
C PRO A 117 -13.70 -10.77 -9.91
N THR A 118 -14.00 -11.60 -8.92
CA THR A 118 -15.36 -11.87 -8.49
C THR A 118 -15.71 -11.01 -7.28
N PHE A 119 -16.78 -10.24 -7.38
CA PHE A 119 -17.30 -9.44 -6.28
C PHE A 119 -18.43 -10.20 -5.58
N ARG A 120 -18.37 -10.29 -4.25
CA ARG A 120 -19.38 -10.94 -3.43
C ARG A 120 -19.91 -9.96 -2.39
N ALA A 121 -21.20 -9.67 -2.44
CA ALA A 121 -21.86 -8.81 -1.47
C ALA A 121 -22.27 -9.61 -0.22
N TYR A 122 -22.29 -8.94 0.93
CA TYR A 122 -22.79 -9.47 2.18
C TYR A 122 -23.42 -8.36 3.01
N ASP A 123 -24.41 -8.70 3.84
CA ASP A 123 -25.16 -7.74 4.64
C ASP A 123 -24.71 -7.71 6.10
N ASP A 124 -24.19 -8.85 6.62
CA ASP A 124 -23.80 -9.02 8.01
C ASP A 124 -22.53 -9.86 8.18
N GLU A 125 -22.07 -10.02 9.41
CA GLU A 125 -20.89 -10.83 9.74
C GLU A 125 -21.04 -12.30 9.33
N ARG A 126 -22.23 -12.87 9.45
CA ARG A 126 -22.50 -14.26 9.02
C ARG A 126 -22.43 -14.39 7.52
N GLY A 127 -22.96 -13.42 6.79
CA GLY A 127 -22.85 -13.30 5.35
C GLY A 127 -21.40 -13.19 4.91
N LEU A 128 -20.62 -12.29 5.51
CA LEU A 128 -19.19 -12.15 5.23
C LEU A 128 -18.45 -13.49 5.37
N ARG A 129 -18.67 -14.21 6.47
CA ARG A 129 -18.02 -15.51 6.71
C ARG A 129 -18.43 -16.56 5.70
N ARG A 130 -19.73 -16.63 5.39
CA ARG A 130 -20.28 -17.58 4.40
C ARG A 130 -19.69 -17.33 3.02
N GLU A 131 -19.69 -16.07 2.55
CA GLU A 131 -19.17 -15.70 1.23
C GLU A 131 -17.65 -15.90 1.13
N THR A 132 -16.91 -15.61 2.19
CA THR A 132 -15.45 -15.85 2.23
C THR A 132 -15.17 -17.36 2.20
N LEU A 133 -15.90 -18.17 2.98
CA LEU A 133 -15.75 -19.61 2.98
C LEU A 133 -16.06 -20.19 1.59
N ALA A 134 -17.17 -19.79 0.98
CA ALA A 134 -17.56 -20.24 -0.37
C ALA A 134 -16.50 -19.85 -1.42
N ALA A 135 -15.87 -18.68 -1.30
CA ALA A 135 -14.79 -18.30 -2.18
C ALA A 135 -13.55 -19.19 -2.03
N VAL A 136 -13.15 -19.51 -0.78
CA VAL A 136 -12.03 -20.43 -0.50
C VAL A 136 -12.32 -21.85 -1.02
N GLU A 137 -13.53 -22.33 -0.81
CA GLU A 137 -13.96 -23.67 -1.30
C GLU A 137 -13.92 -23.73 -2.83
N SER A 138 -14.44 -22.70 -3.51
CA SER A 138 -14.41 -22.59 -4.97
C SER A 138 -12.99 -22.60 -5.53
N LEU A 139 -12.05 -21.89 -4.89
CA LEU A 139 -10.65 -21.91 -5.30
C LEU A 139 -10.02 -23.29 -5.13
N ARG A 140 -10.33 -23.98 -4.03
CA ARG A 140 -9.87 -25.36 -3.80
C ARG A 140 -10.41 -26.34 -4.82
N GLU A 141 -11.70 -26.26 -5.17
CA GLU A 141 -12.31 -27.09 -6.20
C GLU A 141 -11.64 -26.92 -7.56
N ARG A 142 -11.11 -25.72 -7.81
CA ARG A 142 -10.29 -25.40 -8.99
C ARG A 142 -8.84 -25.90 -8.89
N GLY A 143 -8.48 -26.55 -7.79
CA GLY A 143 -7.17 -27.15 -7.59
C GLY A 143 -6.12 -26.21 -6.97
N ILE A 144 -6.51 -25.03 -6.48
CA ILE A 144 -5.58 -24.10 -5.82
C ILE A 144 -5.29 -24.61 -4.40
N PRO A 145 -4.01 -24.85 -4.04
CA PRO A 145 -3.63 -25.27 -2.71
C PRO A 145 -3.96 -24.20 -1.65
N LEU A 146 -4.39 -24.62 -0.46
CA LEU A 146 -4.67 -23.66 0.63
C LEU A 146 -3.50 -22.77 1.00
N ALA A 147 -2.28 -23.23 0.81
CA ALA A 147 -1.07 -22.45 1.07
C ALA A 147 -0.87 -21.28 0.10
N GLU A 148 -1.57 -21.29 -1.03
CA GLU A 148 -1.54 -20.23 -2.04
C GLU A 148 -2.74 -19.28 -1.95
N ILE A 149 -3.67 -19.52 -0.99
CA ILE A 149 -4.83 -18.67 -0.79
C ILE A 149 -4.55 -17.73 0.37
N VAL A 150 -4.64 -16.43 0.13
CA VAL A 150 -4.48 -15.38 1.14
C VAL A 150 -5.79 -14.63 1.32
N VAL A 151 -6.19 -14.42 2.57
CA VAL A 151 -7.34 -13.59 2.95
C VAL A 151 -6.82 -12.28 3.55
N LEU A 152 -7.08 -11.17 2.87
CA LEU A 152 -6.68 -9.85 3.32
C LEU A 152 -7.87 -9.12 3.96
N SER A 153 -7.59 -8.27 4.95
CA SER A 153 -8.57 -7.41 5.60
C SER A 153 -8.00 -6.01 5.81
N ALA A 154 -8.66 -4.99 5.28
CA ALA A 154 -8.28 -3.59 5.49
C ALA A 154 -8.41 -3.14 6.94
N ARG A 155 -9.18 -3.87 7.79
CA ARG A 155 -9.39 -3.52 9.20
C ARG A 155 -8.28 -4.02 10.13
N GLY A 156 -7.26 -4.66 9.60
CA GLY A 156 -6.20 -5.29 10.40
C GLY A 156 -6.72 -6.43 11.28
N HIS A 157 -5.80 -7.10 11.98
CA HIS A 157 -6.10 -8.32 12.72
C HIS A 157 -7.10 -8.10 13.87
N GLY A 158 -6.92 -7.05 14.66
CA GLY A 158 -7.72 -6.82 15.88
C GLY A 158 -9.17 -6.38 15.62
N ARG A 159 -9.45 -5.79 14.47
CA ARG A 159 -10.77 -5.27 14.09
C ARG A 159 -11.43 -6.06 12.96
N SER A 160 -10.73 -6.99 12.35
CA SER A 160 -11.29 -7.83 11.29
C SER A 160 -12.25 -8.87 11.85
N LEU A 161 -13.46 -8.89 11.34
CA LEU A 161 -14.47 -9.90 11.72
C LEU A 161 -14.07 -11.32 11.33
N LEU A 162 -13.26 -11.47 10.30
CA LEU A 162 -12.76 -12.78 9.84
C LEU A 162 -11.53 -13.24 10.62
N LEU A 163 -10.58 -12.33 10.88
CA LEU A 163 -9.26 -12.66 11.43
C LEU A 163 -9.25 -12.79 12.97
N LYS A 164 -10.34 -12.44 13.65
CA LYS A 164 -10.50 -12.66 15.10
C LYS A 164 -10.51 -14.13 15.48
N GLU A 165 -11.01 -14.98 14.60
CA GLU A 165 -11.08 -16.40 14.83
C GLU A 165 -9.90 -17.13 14.20
N ALA A 166 -9.49 -18.23 14.82
CA ALA A 166 -8.41 -19.07 14.30
C ALA A 166 -8.84 -19.94 13.11
N LYS A 167 -10.13 -19.96 12.78
CA LYS A 167 -10.70 -20.83 11.73
C LYS A 167 -11.76 -20.12 10.91
N LEU A 168 -11.80 -20.47 9.63
CA LEU A 168 -12.88 -20.16 8.69
C LEU A 168 -13.50 -21.48 8.24
N GLY A 169 -14.64 -21.84 8.80
CA GLY A 169 -15.22 -23.19 8.61
C GLY A 169 -14.26 -24.28 9.07
N ALA A 170 -13.91 -25.19 8.18
CA ALA A 170 -12.96 -26.27 8.43
C ALA A 170 -11.48 -25.83 8.28
N PHE A 171 -11.21 -24.64 7.77
CA PHE A 171 -9.87 -24.17 7.46
C PHE A 171 -9.24 -23.40 8.62
N ALA A 172 -8.01 -23.76 8.99
CA ALA A 172 -7.23 -23.00 9.95
C ALA A 172 -6.67 -21.74 9.27
N LEU A 173 -6.89 -20.57 9.88
CA LEU A 173 -6.27 -19.32 9.46
C LEU A 173 -4.87 -19.23 10.10
N ARG A 174 -3.84 -19.18 9.26
CA ARG A 174 -2.46 -18.91 9.69
C ARG A 174 -2.17 -17.43 9.49
N ARG A 175 -1.43 -16.87 10.45
CA ARG A 175 -0.93 -15.50 10.42
C ARG A 175 0.40 -15.45 9.72
#